data_bd88b88dc1275b5544cd8cb9bf33680f
#
_entry.id   bd88b88dc1275b5544cd8cb9bf33680f
#
_cell.length_a   1.000
_cell.length_b   1.000
_cell.length_c   1.000
_cell.angle_alpha   90.00
_cell.angle_beta   90.00
_cell.angle_gamma   90.00
#
_symmetry.space_group_name_H-M   'P 1'
#
loop_
_entity.id
_entity.type
_entity.pdbx_description
1 polymer ?
#
loop_
_entity_poly.entity_id
_entity_poly.type
_entity_poly.pdbx_seq_one_letter_code
_entity_poly.pdbx_strand_id
1 'polypeptide(L)'
;MIDIHSHLIPGVDDGSQSLEESLSLLKQAEQNGITELITTPHFMKNGEFRTKAPELVQRFSELKQAYKGPIKLHLGNELYIHPDLPELLEKDEILTLAESDYILVEFPFRDYKDEYDEILYELALRYRIIIAHPERYSYVQDNPNFCLRWLNEGYLLQANQNSLFKKETKKVLISMIEHGFVS
;
A
#
# COMPACT_ATOMS: atom_id res chain seq x y z
N MET A 1 8.63 14.39 6.07
CA MET A 1 8.21 13.53 4.93
C MET A 1 7.15 12.57 5.42
N ILE A 2 6.13 12.24 4.59
CA ILE A 2 5.07 11.27 4.94
C ILE A 2 5.34 9.97 4.17
N ASP A 3 5.29 8.84 4.87
CA ASP A 3 5.35 7.50 4.28
C ASP A 3 3.94 6.91 4.32
N ILE A 4 3.39 6.57 3.15
CA ILE A 4 2.00 6.08 3.03
C ILE A 4 1.90 4.57 2.82
N HIS A 5 3.04 3.83 2.80
CA HIS A 5 3.07 2.41 2.51
C HIS A 5 4.17 1.71 3.31
N SER A 6 3.80 1.03 4.37
CA SER A 6 4.75 0.31 5.24
C SER A 6 4.10 -0.88 5.96
N HIS A 7 4.90 -1.92 6.26
CA HIS A 7 4.45 -3.16 6.90
C HIS A 7 5.08 -3.28 8.29
N LEU A 8 4.56 -2.52 9.25
CA LEU A 8 5.15 -2.38 10.58
C LEU A 8 4.34 -3.02 11.71
N ILE A 9 3.17 -3.63 11.42
CA ILE A 9 2.41 -4.32 12.46
C ILE A 9 2.99 -5.72 12.64
N PRO A 10 3.47 -6.08 13.85
CA PRO A 10 4.15 -7.34 14.08
C PRO A 10 3.31 -8.57 13.73
N GLY A 11 3.84 -9.46 12.88
CA GLY A 11 3.31 -10.80 12.64
C GLY A 11 1.92 -10.88 11.99
N VAL A 12 1.51 -9.85 11.24
CA VAL A 12 0.24 -9.87 10.51
C VAL A 12 0.40 -10.18 9.02
N ASP A 13 1.59 -9.91 8.47
CA ASP A 13 1.94 -10.14 7.07
C ASP A 13 3.43 -10.48 6.92
N ASP A 14 3.99 -10.31 5.73
CA ASP A 14 5.40 -10.55 5.40
C ASP A 14 6.34 -9.40 5.81
N GLY A 15 5.82 -8.35 6.46
CA GLY A 15 6.62 -7.27 7.02
C GLY A 15 7.28 -7.63 8.34
N SER A 16 7.22 -6.72 9.31
CA SER A 16 7.82 -6.91 10.64
C SER A 16 7.23 -8.13 11.36
N GLN A 17 8.11 -8.98 11.92
CA GLN A 17 7.70 -10.20 12.61
C GLN A 17 7.67 -10.05 14.13
N SER A 18 8.22 -8.94 14.67
CA SER A 18 8.23 -8.68 16.11
C SER A 18 8.09 -7.20 16.42
N LEU A 19 7.62 -6.89 17.63
CA LEU A 19 7.55 -5.52 18.12
C LEU A 19 8.91 -4.84 18.14
N GLU A 20 9.97 -5.57 18.49
CA GLU A 20 11.33 -5.05 18.52
C GLU A 20 11.80 -4.65 17.11
N GLU A 21 11.51 -5.47 16.11
CA GLU A 21 11.79 -5.15 14.71
C GLU A 21 11.02 -3.92 14.24
N SER A 22 9.71 -3.83 14.54
CA SER A 22 8.88 -2.65 14.23
C SER A 22 9.46 -1.37 14.81
N LEU A 23 9.86 -1.40 16.09
CA LEU A 23 10.46 -0.25 16.76
C LEU A 23 11.82 0.14 16.15
N SER A 24 12.62 -0.85 15.73
CA SER A 24 13.87 -0.61 15.02
C SER A 24 13.66 0.06 13.67
N LEU A 25 12.67 -0.40 12.89
CA LEU A 25 12.30 0.19 11.61
C LEU A 25 11.77 1.62 11.77
N LEU A 26 10.93 1.86 12.77
CA LEU A 26 10.46 3.22 13.11
C LEU A 26 11.61 4.16 13.45
N LYS A 27 12.61 3.69 14.20
CA LYS A 27 13.82 4.48 14.49
C LYS A 27 14.62 4.81 13.22
N GLN A 28 14.70 3.90 12.26
CA GLN A 28 15.31 4.17 10.95
C GLN A 28 14.50 5.20 10.15
N ALA A 29 13.17 5.10 10.18
CA ALA A 29 12.28 6.07 9.54
C ALA A 29 12.47 7.48 10.11
N GLU A 30 12.61 7.63 11.45
CA GLU A 30 12.95 8.89 12.09
C GLU A 30 14.26 9.49 11.55
N GLN A 31 15.31 8.67 11.48
CA GLN A 31 16.62 9.09 10.96
C GLN A 31 16.56 9.56 9.51
N ASN A 32 15.62 9.00 8.73
CA ASN A 32 15.36 9.40 7.34
C ASN A 32 14.40 10.60 7.20
N GLY A 33 13.99 11.21 8.32
CA GLY A 33 13.14 12.41 8.31
C GLY A 33 11.66 12.15 8.04
N ILE A 34 11.17 10.92 8.27
CA ILE A 34 9.75 10.62 8.25
C ILE A 34 9.10 11.26 9.48
N THR A 35 8.02 12.00 9.27
CA THR A 35 7.25 12.68 10.33
C THR A 35 5.88 12.08 10.57
N GLU A 36 5.28 11.51 9.51
CA GLU A 36 4.04 10.74 9.58
C GLU A 36 4.20 9.45 8.77
N LEU A 37 3.58 8.37 9.24
CA LEU A 37 3.69 7.06 8.62
C LEU A 37 2.36 6.33 8.73
N ILE A 38 1.89 5.78 7.58
CA ILE A 38 0.75 4.88 7.54
C ILE A 38 1.26 3.46 7.45
N THR A 39 0.94 2.64 8.44
CA THR A 39 1.20 1.20 8.33
C THR A 39 0.05 0.55 7.59
N THR A 40 0.38 -0.20 6.53
CA THR A 40 -0.55 -0.75 5.54
C THR A 40 -0.34 -2.25 5.37
N PRO A 41 -0.59 -3.07 6.43
CA PRO A 41 -0.44 -4.50 6.28
C PRO A 41 -1.31 -5.04 5.15
N HIS A 42 -0.83 -6.09 4.49
CA HIS A 42 -1.56 -6.77 3.44
C HIS A 42 -2.93 -7.27 3.89
N PHE A 43 -3.92 -7.13 3.02
CA PHE A 43 -5.15 -7.89 3.07
C PHE A 43 -5.38 -8.63 1.74
N MET A 44 -5.37 -9.96 1.81
CA MET A 44 -5.55 -10.85 0.66
C MET A 44 -6.71 -11.81 0.94
N LYS A 45 -7.91 -11.55 0.42
CA LYS A 45 -9.14 -12.32 0.70
C LYS A 45 -8.95 -13.84 0.60
N ASN A 46 -8.25 -14.30 -0.42
CA ASN A 46 -8.00 -15.71 -0.70
C ASN A 46 -6.53 -16.13 -0.46
N GLY A 47 -5.73 -15.26 0.21
CA GLY A 47 -4.32 -15.46 0.50
C GLY A 47 -4.04 -15.85 1.95
N GLU A 48 -2.78 -15.69 2.34
CA GLU A 48 -2.30 -15.95 3.71
C GLU A 48 -2.65 -14.79 4.66
N PHE A 49 -2.66 -13.54 4.17
CA PHE A 49 -2.83 -12.34 4.97
C PHE A 49 -4.29 -11.90 4.97
N ARG A 50 -5.03 -12.26 6.01
CA ARG A 50 -6.49 -12.04 6.14
C ARG A 50 -6.89 -11.39 7.47
N THR A 51 -5.96 -10.75 8.13
CA THR A 51 -6.24 -10.08 9.40
C THR A 51 -7.22 -8.94 9.19
N LYS A 52 -8.38 -9.00 9.85
CA LYS A 52 -9.45 -8.03 9.71
C LYS A 52 -9.23 -6.79 10.59
N ALA A 53 -9.93 -5.72 10.27
CA ALA A 53 -9.82 -4.42 10.91
C ALA A 53 -9.85 -4.45 12.46
N PRO A 54 -10.74 -5.18 13.14
CA PRO A 54 -10.74 -5.17 14.61
C PRO A 54 -9.43 -5.69 15.23
N GLU A 55 -8.86 -6.75 14.68
CA GLU A 55 -7.59 -7.29 15.15
C GLU A 55 -6.42 -6.36 14.77
N LEU A 56 -6.43 -5.79 13.56
CA LEU A 56 -5.41 -4.82 13.14
C LEU A 56 -5.39 -3.59 14.03
N VAL A 57 -6.56 -3.05 14.38
CA VAL A 57 -6.67 -1.89 15.28
C VAL A 57 -6.09 -2.20 16.67
N GLN A 58 -6.35 -3.40 17.20
CA GLN A 58 -5.76 -3.82 18.45
C GLN A 58 -4.23 -3.88 18.37
N ARG A 59 -3.67 -4.59 17.38
CA ARG A 59 -2.21 -4.73 17.20
C ARG A 59 -1.53 -3.39 16.92
N PHE A 60 -2.18 -2.52 16.15
CA PHE A 60 -1.72 -1.16 15.92
C PHE A 60 -1.68 -0.34 17.22
N SER A 61 -2.69 -0.48 18.09
CA SER A 61 -2.70 0.17 19.40
C SER A 61 -1.53 -0.28 20.28
N GLU A 62 -1.19 -1.57 20.24
CA GLU A 62 -0.04 -2.12 20.96
C GLU A 62 1.29 -1.53 20.44
N LEU A 63 1.47 -1.47 19.11
CA LEU A 63 2.64 -0.83 18.49
C LEU A 63 2.71 0.66 18.87
N LYS A 64 1.60 1.38 18.79
CA LYS A 64 1.51 2.81 19.12
C LYS A 64 1.80 3.09 20.58
N GLN A 65 1.39 2.21 21.49
CA GLN A 65 1.71 2.31 22.92
C GLN A 65 3.20 2.06 23.22
N ALA A 66 3.83 1.15 22.50
CA ALA A 66 5.25 0.83 22.65
C ALA A 66 6.16 1.89 22.06
N TYR A 67 5.76 2.48 20.93
CA TYR A 67 6.53 3.53 20.25
C TYR A 67 6.47 4.85 21.01
N LYS A 68 7.63 5.43 21.33
CA LYS A 68 7.77 6.72 22.06
C LYS A 68 8.45 7.81 21.26
N GLY A 69 8.66 7.57 19.96
CA GLY A 69 9.30 8.54 19.08
C GLY A 69 8.32 9.60 18.53
N PRO A 70 8.82 10.51 17.68
CA PRO A 70 8.08 11.66 17.20
C PRO A 70 7.19 11.38 15.97
N ILE A 71 7.30 10.21 15.32
CA ILE A 71 6.50 9.91 14.12
C ILE A 71 5.04 9.73 14.51
N LYS A 72 4.16 10.42 13.82
CA LYS A 72 2.72 10.21 13.95
C LYS A 72 2.31 8.97 13.15
N LEU A 73 1.81 7.96 13.85
CA LEU A 73 1.42 6.69 13.25
C LEU A 73 -0.06 6.66 12.89
N HIS A 74 -0.34 6.16 11.69
CA HIS A 74 -1.66 5.90 11.17
C HIS A 74 -1.78 4.44 10.71
N LEU A 75 -3.01 3.99 10.51
CA LEU A 75 -3.34 2.63 10.09
C LEU A 75 -4.11 2.66 8.76
N GLY A 76 -3.90 1.65 7.94
CA GLY A 76 -4.64 1.35 6.72
C GLY A 76 -4.40 -0.09 6.31
N ASN A 77 -4.77 -0.45 5.09
CA ASN A 77 -4.41 -1.71 4.46
C ASN A 77 -3.80 -1.50 3.07
N GLU A 78 -2.91 -2.38 2.67
CA GLU A 78 -2.62 -2.68 1.28
C GLU A 78 -3.56 -3.80 0.82
N LEU A 79 -4.51 -3.45 -0.06
CA LEU A 79 -5.61 -4.30 -0.48
C LEU A 79 -5.24 -5.04 -1.77
N TYR A 80 -5.03 -6.35 -1.70
CA TYR A 80 -4.86 -7.16 -2.91
C TYR A 80 -6.18 -7.26 -3.66
N ILE A 81 -6.18 -6.91 -4.95
CA ILE A 81 -7.39 -6.78 -5.77
C ILE A 81 -8.28 -8.02 -5.71
N HIS A 82 -9.55 -7.84 -5.37
CA HIS A 82 -10.55 -8.89 -5.26
C HIS A 82 -11.97 -8.30 -5.43
N PRO A 83 -12.94 -9.00 -6.06
CA PRO A 83 -14.30 -8.51 -6.23
C PRO A 83 -15.05 -8.17 -4.94
N ASP A 84 -14.68 -8.80 -3.82
CA ASP A 84 -15.34 -8.55 -2.53
C ASP A 84 -14.86 -7.27 -1.82
N LEU A 85 -13.83 -6.58 -2.32
CA LEU A 85 -13.28 -5.40 -1.65
C LEU A 85 -14.33 -4.30 -1.38
N PRO A 86 -15.24 -3.97 -2.32
CA PRO A 86 -16.28 -2.98 -2.06
C PRO A 86 -17.16 -3.35 -0.85
N GLU A 87 -17.62 -4.60 -0.77
CA GLU A 87 -18.44 -5.09 0.33
C GLU A 87 -17.68 -5.10 1.67
N LEU A 88 -16.40 -5.51 1.65
CA LEU A 88 -15.57 -5.56 2.86
C LEU A 88 -15.29 -4.18 3.43
N LEU A 89 -15.05 -3.18 2.57
CA LEU A 89 -14.90 -1.77 2.96
C LEU A 89 -16.22 -1.21 3.53
N GLU A 90 -17.37 -1.50 2.91
CA GLU A 90 -18.68 -1.08 3.42
C GLU A 90 -19.01 -1.63 4.81
N LYS A 91 -18.47 -2.81 5.13
CA LYS A 91 -18.67 -3.49 6.43
C LYS A 91 -17.60 -3.14 7.46
N ASP A 92 -16.68 -2.25 7.15
CA ASP A 92 -15.53 -1.90 7.99
C ASP A 92 -14.70 -3.15 8.39
N GLU A 93 -14.67 -4.18 7.54
CA GLU A 93 -13.87 -5.39 7.76
C GLU A 93 -12.40 -5.21 7.36
N ILE A 94 -12.12 -4.24 6.48
CA ILE A 94 -10.81 -3.78 6.02
C ILE A 94 -10.76 -2.25 6.06
N LEU A 95 -9.56 -1.67 5.99
CA LEU A 95 -9.34 -0.27 6.32
C LEU A 95 -8.92 0.56 5.10
N THR A 96 -9.43 1.77 5.02
CA THR A 96 -8.89 2.84 4.19
C THR A 96 -7.59 3.39 4.79
N LEU A 97 -6.83 4.22 4.06
CA LEU A 97 -5.60 4.83 4.56
C LEU A 97 -5.91 5.93 5.57
N ALA A 98 -5.47 5.76 6.83
CA ALA A 98 -5.56 6.79 7.87
C ALA A 98 -6.97 7.37 8.08
N GLU A 99 -8.01 6.52 7.99
CA GLU A 99 -9.43 6.92 8.12
C GLU A 99 -9.88 7.96 7.08
N SER A 100 -9.21 8.03 5.93
CA SER A 100 -9.53 8.92 4.81
C SER A 100 -10.40 8.21 3.76
N ASP A 101 -10.66 8.88 2.64
CA ASP A 101 -11.30 8.29 1.46
C ASP A 101 -10.31 7.58 0.51
N TYR A 102 -9.02 7.52 0.85
CA TYR A 102 -8.02 6.83 0.05
C TYR A 102 -7.89 5.36 0.40
N ILE A 103 -7.72 4.53 -0.63
CA ILE A 103 -7.37 3.11 -0.53
C ILE A 103 -6.11 2.80 -1.34
N LEU A 104 -5.28 1.89 -0.83
CA LEU A 104 -4.08 1.41 -1.50
C LEU A 104 -4.35 0.02 -2.07
N VAL A 105 -4.26 -0.14 -3.38
CA VAL A 105 -4.62 -1.38 -4.09
C VAL A 105 -3.41 -2.00 -4.76
N GLU A 106 -3.16 -3.28 -4.49
CA GLU A 106 -2.12 -4.10 -5.10
C GLU A 106 -2.72 -5.10 -6.09
N PHE A 107 -1.97 -5.38 -7.17
CA PHE A 107 -2.32 -6.35 -8.21
C PHE A 107 -1.34 -7.53 -8.26
N PRO A 108 -1.73 -8.64 -8.95
CA PRO A 108 -0.79 -9.70 -9.30
C PRO A 108 0.41 -9.15 -10.09
N PHE A 109 1.63 -9.59 -9.72
CA PHE A 109 2.85 -9.04 -10.33
C PHE A 109 3.03 -9.38 -11.82
N ARG A 110 2.39 -10.43 -12.33
CA ARG A 110 2.63 -10.93 -13.70
C ARG A 110 1.43 -10.79 -14.63
N ASP A 111 0.23 -10.97 -14.11
CA ASP A 111 -0.97 -11.11 -14.94
C ASP A 111 -1.98 -10.03 -14.55
N TYR A 112 -2.20 -9.05 -15.43
CA TYR A 112 -3.30 -8.10 -15.28
C TYR A 112 -4.52 -8.63 -16.05
N LYS A 113 -5.68 -8.59 -15.41
CA LYS A 113 -6.93 -9.01 -16.03
C LYS A 113 -7.85 -7.81 -16.20
N ASP A 114 -8.58 -7.75 -17.31
CA ASP A 114 -9.52 -6.64 -17.58
C ASP A 114 -10.64 -6.56 -16.52
N GLU A 115 -11.00 -7.68 -15.87
CA GLU A 115 -11.97 -7.68 -14.76
C GLU A 115 -11.55 -6.79 -13.58
N TYR A 116 -10.25 -6.48 -13.43
CA TYR A 116 -9.77 -5.58 -12.38
C TYR A 116 -10.21 -4.13 -12.60
N ASP A 117 -10.40 -3.70 -13.85
CA ASP A 117 -10.91 -2.37 -14.14
C ASP A 117 -12.35 -2.19 -13.65
N GLU A 118 -13.18 -3.25 -13.74
CA GLU A 118 -14.55 -3.22 -13.23
C GLU A 118 -14.57 -3.08 -11.71
N ILE A 119 -13.68 -3.80 -11.00
CA ILE A 119 -13.54 -3.69 -9.56
C ILE A 119 -13.03 -2.29 -9.16
N LEU A 120 -12.02 -1.76 -9.87
CA LEU A 120 -11.51 -0.41 -9.63
C LEU A 120 -12.59 0.65 -9.86
N TYR A 121 -13.38 0.51 -10.92
CA TYR A 121 -14.49 1.41 -11.20
C TYR A 121 -15.52 1.42 -10.05
N GLU A 122 -15.92 0.26 -9.55
CA GLU A 122 -16.84 0.14 -8.42
C GLU A 122 -16.27 0.80 -7.15
N LEU A 123 -14.99 0.54 -6.84
CA LEU A 123 -14.29 1.17 -5.72
C LEU A 123 -14.20 2.69 -5.88
N ALA A 124 -13.93 3.18 -7.10
CA ALA A 124 -13.77 4.60 -7.40
C ALA A 124 -15.07 5.42 -7.25
N LEU A 125 -16.23 4.77 -7.20
CA LEU A 125 -17.51 5.46 -6.89
C LEU A 125 -17.53 6.05 -5.47
N ARG A 126 -16.69 5.56 -4.56
CA ARG A 126 -16.69 5.96 -3.14
C ARG A 126 -15.32 6.31 -2.59
N TYR A 127 -14.24 5.77 -3.19
CA TYR A 127 -12.88 5.89 -2.68
C TYR A 127 -11.94 6.47 -3.73
N ARG A 128 -10.90 7.12 -3.27
CA ARG A 128 -9.78 7.57 -4.12
C ARG A 128 -8.72 6.48 -4.16
N ILE A 129 -8.42 5.99 -5.35
CA ILE A 129 -7.56 4.83 -5.53
C ILE A 129 -6.10 5.25 -5.68
N ILE A 130 -5.24 4.60 -4.92
CA ILE A 130 -3.79 4.62 -5.07
C ILE A 130 -3.35 3.23 -5.49
N ILE A 131 -2.70 3.10 -6.64
CA ILE A 131 -2.10 1.85 -7.10
C ILE A 131 -0.72 1.69 -6.44
N ALA A 132 -0.54 0.59 -5.72
CA ALA A 132 0.71 0.27 -5.03
C ALA A 132 1.81 -0.12 -6.02
N HIS A 133 2.99 0.45 -5.85
CA HIS A 133 4.26 0.08 -6.51
C HIS A 133 4.15 -0.48 -7.94
N PRO A 134 3.54 0.25 -8.91
CA PRO A 134 3.37 -0.23 -10.27
C PRO A 134 4.68 -0.61 -10.97
N GLU A 135 5.81 -0.09 -10.55
CA GLU A 135 7.13 -0.45 -11.05
C GLU A 135 7.53 -1.93 -10.79
N ARG A 136 6.79 -2.62 -9.89
CA ARG A 136 7.02 -4.04 -9.58
C ARG A 136 6.26 -4.99 -10.50
N TYR A 137 5.25 -4.49 -11.24
CA TYR A 137 4.44 -5.33 -12.13
C TYR A 137 5.14 -5.58 -13.46
N SER A 138 5.23 -6.84 -13.91
CA SER A 138 5.93 -7.21 -15.15
C SER A 138 5.33 -6.51 -16.37
N TYR A 139 4.01 -6.40 -16.45
CA TYR A 139 3.32 -5.71 -17.55
C TYR A 139 3.59 -4.19 -17.61
N VAL A 140 3.93 -3.56 -16.48
CA VAL A 140 4.42 -2.16 -16.42
C VAL A 140 5.91 -2.10 -16.78
N GLN A 141 6.71 -3.09 -16.36
CA GLN A 141 8.12 -3.17 -16.72
C GLN A 141 8.31 -3.38 -18.23
N ASP A 142 7.45 -4.17 -18.85
CA ASP A 142 7.45 -4.41 -20.30
C ASP A 142 6.94 -3.18 -21.08
N ASN A 143 5.97 -2.45 -20.53
CA ASN A 143 5.41 -1.24 -21.12
C ASN A 143 5.01 -0.21 -20.04
N PRO A 144 5.86 0.78 -19.72
CA PRO A 144 5.54 1.80 -18.72
C PRO A 144 4.28 2.63 -19.03
N ASN A 145 3.89 2.75 -20.31
CA ASN A 145 2.65 3.43 -20.69
C ASN A 145 1.39 2.68 -20.23
N PHE A 146 1.51 1.45 -19.74
CA PHE A 146 0.40 0.75 -19.09
C PHE A 146 -0.18 1.58 -17.94
N CYS A 147 0.65 2.36 -17.24
CA CYS A 147 0.21 3.26 -16.18
C CYS A 147 -0.82 4.29 -16.62
N LEU A 148 -0.85 4.68 -17.91
CA LEU A 148 -1.84 5.61 -18.46
C LEU A 148 -3.27 5.07 -18.33
N ARG A 149 -3.46 3.74 -18.28
CA ARG A 149 -4.76 3.11 -18.04
C ARG A 149 -5.36 3.59 -16.72
N TRP A 150 -4.55 3.66 -15.67
CA TRP A 150 -4.97 4.09 -14.34
C TRP A 150 -5.01 5.62 -14.19
N LEU A 151 -4.00 6.29 -14.74
CA LEU A 151 -3.90 7.76 -14.66
C LEU A 151 -5.04 8.47 -15.38
N ASN A 152 -5.51 7.93 -16.52
CA ASN A 152 -6.64 8.48 -17.27
C ASN A 152 -7.98 8.38 -16.51
N GLU A 153 -8.10 7.41 -15.59
CA GLU A 153 -9.24 7.28 -14.66
C GLU A 153 -9.08 8.15 -13.41
N GLY A 154 -7.96 8.88 -13.27
CA GLY A 154 -7.68 9.75 -12.13
C GLY A 154 -7.12 9.02 -10.91
N TYR A 155 -6.67 7.77 -11.06
CA TYR A 155 -6.02 7.04 -9.96
C TYR A 155 -4.59 7.54 -9.75
N LEU A 156 -4.13 7.49 -8.51
CA LEU A 156 -2.77 7.85 -8.13
C LEU A 156 -1.84 6.63 -8.17
N LEU A 157 -0.56 6.87 -8.39
CA LEU A 157 0.44 5.80 -8.40
C LEU A 157 1.46 6.04 -7.28
N GLN A 158 1.59 5.08 -6.36
CA GLN A 158 2.61 5.11 -5.32
C GLN A 158 3.78 4.20 -5.72
N ALA A 159 5.00 4.69 -5.66
CA ALA A 159 6.20 3.91 -5.95
C ALA A 159 7.07 3.70 -4.71
N ASN A 160 7.73 2.55 -4.64
CA ASN A 160 8.62 2.22 -3.54
C ASN A 160 10.03 2.79 -3.79
N GLN A 161 10.55 3.58 -2.85
CA GLN A 161 11.90 4.14 -2.92
C GLN A 161 12.98 3.05 -3.11
N ASN A 162 12.82 1.90 -2.46
CA ASN A 162 13.75 0.79 -2.58
C ASN A 162 13.87 0.21 -4.00
N SER A 163 12.89 0.46 -4.85
CA SER A 163 12.91 0.06 -6.26
C SER A 163 14.00 0.78 -7.08
N LEU A 164 14.52 1.91 -6.60
CA LEU A 164 15.67 2.61 -7.20
C LEU A 164 16.99 1.81 -7.07
N PHE A 165 17.06 0.89 -6.14
CA PHE A 165 18.26 0.09 -5.88
C PHE A 165 18.21 -1.31 -6.52
N LYS A 166 17.08 -1.69 -7.14
CA LYS A 166 16.89 -2.98 -7.79
C LYS A 166 16.97 -2.82 -9.30
N LYS A 167 17.78 -3.67 -9.95
CA LYS A 167 18.05 -3.60 -11.41
C LYS A 167 16.77 -3.68 -12.25
N GLU A 168 15.86 -4.54 -11.83
CA GLU A 168 14.62 -4.86 -12.55
C GLU A 168 13.62 -3.68 -12.54
N THR A 169 13.51 -2.96 -11.43
CA THR A 169 12.51 -1.92 -11.21
C THR A 169 13.04 -0.50 -11.43
N LYS A 170 14.37 -0.29 -11.27
CA LYS A 170 15.00 1.02 -11.34
C LYS A 170 14.69 1.78 -12.63
N LYS A 171 14.83 1.11 -13.77
CA LYS A 171 14.64 1.74 -15.10
C LYS A 171 13.20 2.23 -15.26
N VAL A 172 12.27 1.40 -14.89
CA VAL A 172 10.83 1.70 -14.98
C VAL A 172 10.46 2.83 -14.03
N LEU A 173 10.92 2.77 -12.78
CA LEU A 173 10.65 3.81 -11.80
C LEU A 173 11.21 5.17 -12.23
N ILE A 174 12.44 5.23 -12.76
CA ILE A 174 12.99 6.47 -13.31
C ILE A 174 12.11 7.00 -14.44
N SER A 175 11.69 6.14 -15.37
CA SER A 175 10.80 6.53 -16.46
C SER A 175 9.46 7.07 -15.93
N MET A 176 8.88 6.44 -14.92
CA MET A 176 7.64 6.92 -14.29
C MET A 176 7.80 8.30 -13.64
N ILE A 177 8.92 8.54 -12.98
CA ILE A 177 9.24 9.85 -12.38
C ILE A 177 9.42 10.93 -13.46
N GLU A 178 10.19 10.64 -14.52
CA GLU A 178 10.44 11.57 -15.64
C GLU A 178 9.16 11.97 -16.39
N HIS A 179 8.17 11.07 -16.45
CA HIS A 179 6.86 11.34 -17.07
C HIS A 179 5.82 11.90 -16.08
N GLY A 180 6.17 12.09 -14.81
CA GLY A 180 5.25 12.60 -13.79
C GLY A 180 4.12 11.62 -13.45
N PHE A 181 4.33 10.31 -13.60
CA PHE A 181 3.34 9.27 -13.31
C PHE A 181 3.18 8.98 -11.82
N VAL A 182 4.20 9.23 -11.01
CA VAL A 182 4.17 9.07 -9.55
C VAL A 182 3.95 10.41 -8.88
N SER A 183 3.13 10.41 -7.82
CA SER A 183 2.70 11.61 -7.07
C SER A 183 3.38 11.69 -5.72
#